data_b9b83784488995ce094435337262d3ca
#
_entry.id   b9b83784488995ce094435337262d3ca
#
_cell.length_a   1.000
_cell.length_b   1.000
_cell.length_c   1.000
_cell.angle_alpha   90.00
_cell.angle_beta   90.00
_cell.angle_gamma   90.00
#
_symmetry.space_group_name_H-M   'P 1'
#
loop_
_entity.id
_entity.type
_entity.pdbx_description
1 polymer ?
#
loop_
_entity_poly.entity_id
_entity_poly.type
_entity_poly.pdbx_seq_one_letter_code
_entity_poly.pdbx_strand_id
1 'polypeptide(L)'
;EKCRAKNLSEKTLNIYTVHFKFFREYLSDPDKKASDITEDTLEGFILYLQNRGCNDITVQSYMRGVRCFCYYLMEEGYLQRFKIKLPKADKRIKETYTDTELKKLLKKPNVKTCEFNEYKTWVFSNYLLATGNRISTVLSLQIKDLDFENETIQLNKCKNRKAQIVP
;
A
#
# COMPACT_ATOMS: atom_id res chain seq x y z
N GLU A 1 11.88 15.29 6.72
CA GLU A 1 13.30 15.16 6.32
C GLU A 1 13.86 13.77 6.60
N LYS A 2 13.80 13.22 7.84
CA LYS A 2 14.30 11.85 8.17
C LYS A 2 13.70 10.75 7.29
N CYS A 3 12.42 10.81 6.97
CA CYS A 3 11.77 9.83 6.09
C CYS A 3 12.28 9.91 4.65
N ARG A 4 12.57 11.12 4.16
CA ARG A 4 13.21 11.35 2.85
C ARG A 4 14.65 10.86 2.85
N ALA A 5 15.41 11.13 3.92
CA ALA A 5 16.76 10.61 4.09
C ALA A 5 16.81 9.06 4.10
N LYS A 6 15.78 8.40 4.60
CA LYS A 6 15.58 6.93 4.49
C LYS A 6 15.05 6.49 3.12
N ASN A 7 14.97 7.41 2.15
CA ASN A 7 14.52 7.15 0.78
C ASN A 7 13.14 6.46 0.72
N LEU A 8 12.19 6.87 1.58
CA LEU A 8 10.82 6.39 1.50
C LEU A 8 10.12 6.96 0.26
N SER A 9 9.20 6.17 -0.33
CA SER A 9 8.43 6.63 -1.49
C SER A 9 7.50 7.78 -1.11
N GLU A 10 7.23 8.70 -2.04
CA GLU A 10 6.25 9.79 -1.85
C GLU A 10 4.87 9.26 -1.42
N LYS A 11 4.46 8.09 -1.95
CA LYS A 11 3.23 7.43 -1.52
C LYS A 11 3.24 7.09 -0.02
N THR A 12 4.38 6.63 0.50
CA THR A 12 4.54 6.32 1.94
C THR A 12 4.52 7.60 2.77
N LEU A 13 5.15 8.67 2.30
CA LEU A 13 5.14 9.97 2.96
C LEU A 13 3.72 10.53 3.04
N ASN A 14 2.97 10.47 1.96
CA ASN A 14 1.57 10.91 1.92
C ASN A 14 0.69 10.12 2.90
N ILE A 15 0.87 8.79 2.98
CA ILE A 15 0.16 7.95 3.95
C ILE A 15 0.48 8.39 5.38
N TYR A 16 1.74 8.62 5.72
CA TYR A 16 2.12 9.10 7.05
C TYR A 16 1.55 10.48 7.35
N THR A 17 1.52 11.38 6.39
CA THR A 17 0.92 12.71 6.52
C THR A 17 -0.58 12.60 6.84
N VAL A 18 -1.31 11.74 6.14
CA VAL A 18 -2.73 11.49 6.39
C VAL A 18 -2.94 10.91 7.78
N HIS A 19 -2.17 9.87 8.15
CA HIS A 19 -2.29 9.24 9.47
C HIS A 19 -2.01 10.23 10.60
N PHE A 20 -0.99 11.06 10.43
CA PHE A 20 -0.65 12.08 11.42
C PHE A 20 -1.71 13.19 11.50
N LYS A 21 -2.28 13.61 10.36
CA LYS A 21 -3.38 14.59 10.34
C LYS A 21 -4.56 14.10 11.17
N PHE A 22 -5.01 12.85 10.97
CA PHE A 22 -6.11 12.27 11.74
C PHE A 22 -5.78 12.13 13.24
N PHE A 23 -4.55 11.77 13.56
CA PHE A 23 -4.13 11.70 14.95
C PHE A 23 -4.13 13.09 15.62
N ARG A 24 -3.68 14.12 14.90
CA ARG A 24 -3.73 15.50 15.39
C ARG A 24 -5.17 16.01 15.55
N GLU A 25 -6.07 15.67 14.63
CA GLU A 25 -7.51 15.98 14.75
C GLU A 25 -8.11 15.33 16.02
N TYR A 26 -7.74 14.08 16.30
CA TYR A 26 -8.17 13.40 17.53
C TYR A 26 -7.65 14.09 18.79
N LEU A 27 -6.41 14.54 18.79
CA LEU A 27 -5.84 15.24 19.95
C LEU A 27 -6.56 16.57 20.26
N SER A 28 -7.23 17.18 19.28
CA SER A 28 -8.11 18.36 19.35
C SER A 28 -7.49 19.63 19.95
N ASP A 29 -6.36 19.51 20.62
CA ASP A 29 -5.64 20.59 21.28
C ASP A 29 -4.36 20.91 20.49
N PRO A 30 -4.26 22.10 19.87
CA PRO A 30 -3.08 22.52 19.12
C PRO A 30 -1.84 22.69 20.03
N ASP A 31 -2.03 22.95 21.32
CA ASP A 31 -0.96 23.19 22.29
C ASP A 31 -0.54 21.92 23.04
N LYS A 32 -1.18 20.77 22.78
CA LYS A 32 -0.84 19.49 23.39
C LYS A 32 0.61 19.12 23.09
N LYS A 33 1.40 18.98 24.16
CA LYS A 33 2.82 18.64 24.04
C LYS A 33 3.00 17.17 23.65
N ALA A 34 4.08 16.88 22.96
CA ALA A 34 4.44 15.51 22.63
C ALA A 34 4.62 14.63 23.89
N SER A 35 5.11 15.23 24.99
CA SER A 35 5.26 14.58 26.29
C SER A 35 3.97 14.03 26.89
N ASP A 36 2.82 14.58 26.48
CA ASP A 36 1.51 14.23 27.04
C ASP A 36 0.85 13.04 26.30
N ILE A 37 1.53 12.51 25.30
CA ILE A 37 1.09 11.30 24.58
C ILE A 37 1.44 10.07 25.42
N THR A 38 0.41 9.34 25.83
CA THR A 38 0.52 8.13 26.65
C THR A 38 -0.02 6.90 25.90
N GLU A 39 0.08 5.72 26.51
CA GLU A 39 -0.57 4.51 26.00
C GLU A 39 -2.10 4.71 25.93
N ASP A 40 -2.71 5.30 26.94
CA ASP A 40 -4.15 5.62 26.99
C ASP A 40 -4.56 6.57 25.85
N THR A 41 -3.70 7.54 25.49
CA THR A 41 -3.93 8.43 24.35
C THR A 41 -4.03 7.61 23.04
N LEU A 42 -3.19 6.60 22.88
CA LEU A 42 -3.20 5.75 21.68
C LEU A 42 -4.38 4.77 21.67
N GLU A 43 -4.77 4.24 22.82
CA GLU A 43 -5.98 3.41 22.95
C GLU A 43 -7.25 4.24 22.64
N GLY A 44 -7.34 5.45 23.17
CA GLY A 44 -8.41 6.38 22.85
C GLY A 44 -8.47 6.71 21.35
N PHE A 45 -7.33 6.84 20.68
CA PHE A 45 -7.29 7.03 19.23
C PHE A 45 -7.80 5.81 18.45
N ILE A 46 -7.53 4.59 18.91
CA ILE A 46 -8.08 3.37 18.32
C ILE A 46 -9.62 3.41 18.40
N LEU A 47 -10.18 3.70 19.59
CA LEU A 47 -11.62 3.81 19.79
C LEU A 47 -12.24 4.94 18.94
N TYR A 48 -11.56 6.07 18.83
CA TYR A 48 -11.98 7.17 17.96
C TYR A 48 -12.11 6.73 16.49
N LEU A 49 -11.12 5.99 15.97
CA LEU A 49 -11.18 5.48 14.59
C LEU A 49 -12.28 4.44 14.40
N GLN A 50 -12.51 3.56 15.38
CA GLN A 50 -13.60 2.57 15.35
C GLN A 50 -14.97 3.24 15.34
N ASN A 51 -15.17 4.26 16.17
CA ASN A 51 -16.41 5.05 16.23
C ASN A 51 -16.68 5.80 14.93
N ARG A 52 -15.66 6.10 14.14
CA ARG A 52 -15.79 6.66 12.77
C ARG A 52 -16.09 5.59 11.70
N GLY A 53 -16.29 4.34 12.09
CA GLY A 53 -16.60 3.24 11.17
C GLY A 53 -15.39 2.65 10.45
N CYS A 54 -14.15 2.93 10.91
CA CYS A 54 -12.96 2.32 10.35
C CYS A 54 -12.93 0.82 10.68
N ASN A 55 -12.66 -0.03 9.68
CA ASN A 55 -12.41 -1.44 9.92
C ASN A 55 -11.03 -1.69 10.57
N ASP A 56 -10.82 -2.87 11.15
CA ASP A 56 -9.61 -3.23 11.90
C ASP A 56 -8.32 -3.05 11.09
N ILE A 57 -8.34 -3.39 9.81
CA ILE A 57 -7.17 -3.24 8.92
C ILE A 57 -6.83 -1.76 8.76
N THR A 58 -7.83 -0.91 8.63
CA THR A 58 -7.67 0.54 8.53
C THR A 58 -7.14 1.10 9.85
N VAL A 59 -7.74 0.75 10.98
CA VAL A 59 -7.27 1.14 12.32
C VAL A 59 -5.81 0.73 12.52
N GLN A 60 -5.46 -0.52 12.21
CA GLN A 60 -4.08 -1.00 12.30
C GLN A 60 -3.13 -0.21 11.39
N SER A 61 -3.58 0.20 10.19
CA SER A 61 -2.79 1.01 9.27
C SER A 61 -2.49 2.40 9.85
N TYR A 62 -3.50 3.09 10.39
CA TYR A 62 -3.31 4.36 11.07
C TYR A 62 -2.34 4.23 12.26
N MET A 63 -2.55 3.22 13.10
CA MET A 63 -1.69 2.96 14.25
C MET A 63 -0.24 2.66 13.87
N ARG A 64 0.04 2.03 12.73
CA ARG A 64 1.41 1.87 12.22
C ARG A 64 2.07 3.21 11.89
N GLY A 65 1.35 4.13 11.29
CA GLY A 65 1.86 5.47 10.99
C GLY A 65 2.11 6.28 12.24
N VAL A 66 1.15 6.32 13.17
CA VAL A 66 1.27 7.03 14.45
C VAL A 66 2.39 6.43 15.30
N ARG A 67 2.52 5.10 15.36
CA ARG A 67 3.64 4.42 16.05
C ARG A 67 4.99 4.83 15.50
N CYS A 68 5.13 4.92 14.17
CA CYS A 68 6.38 5.38 13.55
C CYS A 68 6.72 6.80 14.00
N PHE A 69 5.74 7.67 14.10
CA PHE A 69 5.90 9.04 14.57
C PHE A 69 6.24 9.09 16.06
N CYS A 70 5.53 8.35 16.91
CA CYS A 70 5.82 8.32 18.36
C CYS A 70 7.23 7.79 18.64
N TYR A 71 7.67 6.74 17.95
CA TYR A 71 9.05 6.24 18.10
C TYR A 71 10.09 7.27 17.68
N TYR A 72 9.80 8.06 16.64
CA TYR A 72 10.67 9.18 16.29
C TYR A 72 10.74 10.21 17.44
N LEU A 73 9.61 10.58 18.04
CA LEU A 73 9.58 11.51 19.18
C LEU A 73 10.33 10.94 20.39
N MET A 74 10.25 9.64 20.63
CA MET A 74 10.99 8.94 21.69
C MET A 74 12.51 8.95 21.43
N GLU A 75 12.94 8.79 20.17
CA GLU A 75 14.35 8.87 19.77
C GLU A 75 14.92 10.29 19.97
N GLU A 76 14.13 11.33 19.68
CA GLU A 76 14.53 12.73 19.85
C GLU A 76 14.38 13.23 21.30
N GLY A 77 13.86 12.40 22.22
CA GLY A 77 13.68 12.79 23.64
C GLY A 77 12.45 13.65 23.92
N TYR A 78 11.57 13.88 22.94
CA TYR A 78 10.32 14.63 23.15
C TYR A 78 9.21 13.82 23.79
N LEU A 79 9.31 12.51 23.82
CA LEU A 79 8.34 11.58 24.37
C LEU A 79 9.04 10.52 25.21
N GLN A 80 8.49 10.22 26.39
CA GLN A 80 8.98 9.12 27.22
C GLN A 80 8.85 7.78 26.49
N ARG A 81 9.84 6.90 26.64
CA ARG A 81 9.84 5.61 25.96
C ARG A 81 8.82 4.65 26.55
N PHE A 82 7.93 4.15 25.72
CA PHE A 82 7.03 3.04 26.01
C PHE A 82 6.81 2.18 24.77
N LYS A 83 6.32 0.96 24.95
CA LYS A 83 6.07 0.02 23.86
C LYS A 83 4.66 0.21 23.29
N ILE A 84 4.55 0.54 22.01
CA ILE A 84 3.28 0.69 21.33
C ILE A 84 2.88 -0.63 20.67
N LYS A 85 1.82 -1.25 21.18
CA LYS A 85 1.20 -2.46 20.62
C LYS A 85 0.24 -2.06 19.51
N LEU A 86 0.24 -2.84 18.43
CA LEU A 86 -0.76 -2.67 17.37
C LEU A 86 -2.01 -3.50 17.69
N PRO A 87 -3.21 -2.97 17.41
CA PRO A 87 -4.44 -3.75 17.54
C PRO A 87 -4.40 -4.96 16.61
N LYS A 88 -5.06 -6.04 17.03
CA LYS A 88 -5.29 -7.19 16.14
C LYS A 88 -6.22 -6.75 15.01
N ALA A 89 -6.06 -7.34 13.84
CA ALA A 89 -6.93 -7.09 12.69
C ALA A 89 -7.29 -8.42 12.04
N ASP A 90 -8.57 -8.67 11.90
CA ASP A 90 -9.06 -9.85 11.23
C ASP A 90 -8.83 -9.74 9.71
N LYS A 91 -8.20 -10.75 9.16
CA LYS A 91 -7.99 -10.87 7.72
C LYS A 91 -9.12 -11.69 7.13
N ARG A 92 -10.01 -11.03 6.41
CA ARG A 92 -11.02 -11.75 5.61
C ARG A 92 -10.35 -12.43 4.42
N ILE A 93 -10.80 -13.66 4.15
CA ILE A 93 -10.45 -14.36 2.91
C ILE A 93 -11.06 -13.55 1.77
N LYS A 94 -10.23 -13.21 0.79
CA LYS A 94 -10.71 -12.56 -0.44
C LYS A 94 -11.25 -13.63 -1.36
N GLU A 95 -12.43 -13.38 -1.89
CA GLU A 95 -12.98 -14.19 -2.97
C GLU A 95 -12.06 -14.11 -4.20
N THR A 96 -11.87 -15.23 -4.83
CA THR A 96 -11.10 -15.39 -6.06
C THR A 96 -12.01 -15.77 -7.21
N TYR A 97 -11.58 -15.49 -8.42
CA TYR A 97 -12.33 -15.91 -9.61
C TYR A 97 -12.34 -17.44 -9.73
N THR A 98 -13.49 -17.97 -10.11
CA THR A 98 -13.63 -19.38 -10.50
C THR A 98 -12.98 -19.62 -11.87
N ASP A 99 -12.65 -20.87 -12.18
CA ASP A 99 -12.10 -21.24 -13.50
C ASP A 99 -13.04 -20.86 -14.65
N THR A 100 -14.35 -20.93 -14.42
CA THR A 100 -15.36 -20.55 -15.42
C THR A 100 -15.35 -19.05 -15.67
N GLU A 101 -15.19 -18.23 -14.64
CA GLU A 101 -15.08 -16.77 -14.77
C GLU A 101 -13.76 -16.38 -15.43
N LEU A 102 -12.65 -17.05 -15.06
CA LEU A 102 -11.36 -16.84 -15.70
C LEU A 102 -11.39 -17.17 -17.20
N LYS A 103 -12.00 -18.29 -17.59
CA LYS A 103 -12.17 -18.65 -19.01
C LYS A 103 -12.94 -17.59 -19.77
N LYS A 104 -13.98 -16.99 -19.18
CA LYS A 104 -14.72 -15.88 -19.81
C LYS A 104 -13.88 -14.62 -19.91
N LEU A 105 -13.21 -14.23 -18.82
CA LEU A 105 -12.37 -13.02 -18.73
C LEU A 105 -11.21 -13.05 -19.72
N LEU A 106 -10.60 -14.23 -19.93
CA LEU A 106 -9.42 -14.42 -20.77
C LEU A 106 -9.75 -14.82 -22.19
N LYS A 107 -11.04 -14.87 -22.57
CA LYS A 107 -11.45 -15.16 -23.93
C LYS A 107 -10.91 -14.09 -24.87
N LYS A 108 -10.19 -14.51 -25.93
CA LYS A 108 -9.64 -13.60 -26.93
C LYS A 108 -10.77 -12.87 -27.67
N PRO A 109 -10.74 -11.53 -27.72
CA PRO A 109 -11.71 -10.77 -28.51
C PRO A 109 -11.46 -11.00 -30.01
N ASN A 110 -12.48 -10.70 -30.81
CA ASN A 110 -12.31 -10.74 -32.27
C ASN A 110 -11.47 -9.54 -32.72
N VAL A 111 -10.20 -9.79 -33.02
CA VAL A 111 -9.21 -8.75 -33.36
C VAL A 111 -9.62 -7.87 -34.57
N LYS A 112 -10.50 -8.38 -35.45
CA LYS A 112 -10.98 -7.63 -36.62
C LYS A 112 -12.06 -6.60 -36.28
N THR A 113 -12.78 -6.80 -35.18
CA THR A 113 -13.97 -6.01 -34.83
C THR A 113 -13.92 -5.39 -33.45
N CYS A 114 -12.99 -5.82 -32.57
CA CYS A 114 -12.88 -5.29 -31.21
C CYS A 114 -12.24 -3.91 -31.19
N GLU A 115 -12.61 -3.12 -30.19
CA GLU A 115 -11.95 -1.87 -29.92
C GLU A 115 -10.53 -2.09 -29.36
N PHE A 116 -9.64 -1.10 -29.57
CA PHE A 116 -8.26 -1.15 -29.07
C PHE A 116 -8.19 -1.38 -27.55
N ASN A 117 -9.08 -0.74 -26.79
CA ASN A 117 -9.11 -0.89 -25.34
C ASN A 117 -9.51 -2.30 -24.91
N GLU A 118 -10.41 -2.95 -25.62
CA GLU A 118 -10.81 -4.34 -25.36
C GLU A 118 -9.63 -5.28 -25.58
N TYR A 119 -8.93 -5.14 -26.70
CA TYR A 119 -7.73 -5.94 -27.00
C TYR A 119 -6.62 -5.70 -25.96
N LYS A 120 -6.35 -4.45 -25.63
CA LYS A 120 -5.36 -4.07 -24.61
C LYS A 120 -5.70 -4.67 -23.25
N THR A 121 -6.98 -4.61 -22.81
CA THR A 121 -7.43 -5.19 -21.56
C THR A 121 -7.24 -6.70 -21.54
N TRP A 122 -7.54 -7.38 -22.65
CA TRP A 122 -7.33 -8.80 -22.80
C TRP A 122 -5.85 -9.19 -22.66
N VAL A 123 -4.95 -8.50 -23.36
CA VAL A 123 -3.48 -8.73 -23.26
C VAL A 123 -3.02 -8.51 -21.82
N PHE A 124 -3.43 -7.41 -21.19
CA PHE A 124 -3.06 -7.05 -19.83
C PHE A 124 -3.52 -8.08 -18.80
N SER A 125 -4.76 -8.56 -18.91
CA SER A 125 -5.33 -9.57 -18.00
C SER A 125 -4.60 -10.91 -18.12
N ASN A 126 -4.32 -11.34 -19.37
CA ASN A 126 -3.54 -12.56 -19.62
C ASN A 126 -2.13 -12.46 -19.06
N TYR A 127 -1.46 -11.34 -19.26
CA TYR A 127 -0.11 -11.11 -18.73
C TYR A 127 -0.11 -11.16 -17.19
N LEU A 128 -1.06 -10.49 -16.55
CA LEU A 128 -1.16 -10.50 -15.08
C LEU A 128 -1.40 -11.90 -14.52
N LEU A 129 -2.27 -12.69 -15.16
CA LEU A 129 -2.54 -14.05 -14.72
C LEU A 129 -1.33 -14.96 -14.94
N ALA A 130 -0.67 -14.87 -16.09
CA ALA A 130 0.48 -15.71 -16.42
C ALA A 130 1.69 -15.44 -15.51
N THR A 131 1.93 -14.16 -15.15
CA THR A 131 3.15 -13.77 -14.44
C THR A 131 2.96 -13.53 -12.95
N GLY A 132 1.74 -13.26 -12.48
CA GLY A 132 1.46 -12.84 -11.10
C GLY A 132 2.10 -11.50 -10.72
N ASN A 133 2.56 -10.72 -11.69
CA ASN A 133 3.21 -9.44 -11.44
C ASN A 133 2.25 -8.41 -10.85
N ARG A 134 2.79 -7.48 -10.05
CA ARG A 134 1.96 -6.39 -9.52
C ARG A 134 1.54 -5.43 -10.63
N ILE A 135 0.27 -4.99 -10.58
CA ILE A 135 -0.30 -4.04 -11.57
C ILE A 135 0.62 -2.82 -11.76
N SER A 136 1.14 -2.24 -10.68
CA SER A 136 2.04 -1.07 -10.77
C SER A 136 3.35 -1.35 -11.49
N THR A 137 3.86 -2.56 -11.41
CA THR A 137 5.05 -2.99 -12.15
C THR A 137 4.74 -3.11 -13.64
N VAL A 138 3.63 -3.77 -13.98
CA VAL A 138 3.22 -3.95 -15.38
C VAL A 138 2.91 -2.61 -16.06
N LEU A 139 2.21 -1.70 -15.37
CA LEU A 139 1.92 -0.35 -15.89
C LEU A 139 3.17 0.53 -16.06
N SER A 140 4.31 0.13 -15.51
CA SER A 140 5.57 0.86 -15.68
C SER A 140 6.45 0.31 -16.80
N LEU A 141 6.05 -0.79 -17.45
CA LEU A 141 6.80 -1.38 -18.57
C LEU A 141 6.84 -0.44 -19.77
N GLN A 142 7.98 -0.44 -20.42
CA GLN A 142 8.23 0.27 -21.66
C GLN A 142 8.69 -0.71 -22.73
N ILE A 143 8.55 -0.36 -24.01
CA ILE A 143 8.96 -1.23 -25.13
C ILE A 143 10.43 -1.64 -25.01
N LYS A 144 11.30 -0.75 -24.54
CA LYS A 144 12.73 -1.05 -24.33
C LYS A 144 13.02 -2.09 -23.24
N ASP A 145 12.02 -2.40 -22.39
CA ASP A 145 12.14 -3.42 -21.33
C ASP A 145 11.82 -4.82 -21.87
N LEU A 146 11.40 -4.93 -23.15
CA LEU A 146 11.07 -6.18 -23.85
C LEU A 146 12.27 -6.64 -24.67
N ASP A 147 12.73 -7.83 -24.41
CA ASP A 147 13.74 -8.52 -25.22
C ASP A 147 13.06 -9.60 -26.05
N PHE A 148 12.85 -9.31 -27.33
CA PHE A 148 12.15 -10.22 -28.24
C PHE A 148 13.04 -11.37 -28.75
N GLU A 149 14.37 -11.24 -28.66
CA GLU A 149 15.30 -12.28 -29.05
C GLU A 149 15.38 -13.38 -28.00
N ASN A 150 15.42 -12.98 -26.73
CA ASN A 150 15.50 -13.90 -25.60
C ASN A 150 14.12 -14.19 -24.97
N GLU A 151 13.05 -13.64 -25.51
CA GLU A 151 11.67 -13.77 -25.00
C GLU A 151 11.55 -13.40 -23.52
N THR A 152 12.24 -12.33 -23.09
CA THR A 152 12.26 -11.90 -21.70
C THR A 152 11.81 -10.46 -21.50
N ILE A 153 11.38 -10.15 -20.28
CA ILE A 153 10.94 -8.83 -19.87
C ILE A 153 11.73 -8.37 -18.65
N GLN A 154 12.33 -7.18 -18.73
CA GLN A 154 13.00 -6.54 -17.60
C GLN A 154 12.01 -5.76 -16.74
N LEU A 155 11.86 -6.16 -15.47
CA LEU A 155 11.01 -5.50 -14.47
C LEU A 155 11.85 -4.55 -13.61
N ASN A 156 12.07 -3.33 -14.10
CA ASN A 156 12.95 -2.34 -13.44
C ASN A 156 12.29 -1.65 -12.22
N LYS A 157 10.96 -1.48 -12.23
CA LYS A 157 10.21 -0.80 -11.17
C LYS A 157 9.42 -1.77 -10.30
N CYS A 158 10.12 -2.48 -9.42
CA CYS A 158 9.50 -3.39 -8.46
C CYS A 158 9.33 -2.73 -7.08
N LYS A 159 8.26 -3.11 -6.36
CA LYS A 159 7.97 -2.58 -5.01
C LYS A 159 9.10 -2.82 -4.01
N ASN A 160 9.83 -3.91 -4.17
CA ASN A 160 10.99 -4.29 -3.34
C ASN A 160 12.31 -3.66 -3.82
N ARG A 161 12.27 -2.81 -4.86
CA ARG A 161 13.44 -2.17 -5.50
C ARG A 161 14.47 -3.15 -6.08
N LYS A 162 14.11 -4.40 -6.27
CA LYS A 162 14.94 -5.40 -6.93
C LYS A 162 14.41 -5.57 -8.35
N ALA A 163 15.23 -5.22 -9.34
CA ALA A 163 14.94 -5.53 -10.74
C ALA A 163 14.89 -7.05 -10.92
N GLN A 164 14.05 -7.52 -11.83
CA GLN A 164 13.86 -8.93 -12.16
C GLN A 164 13.77 -9.07 -13.67
N ILE A 165 14.23 -10.21 -14.17
CA ILE A 165 14.01 -10.62 -15.56
C ILE A 165 13.03 -11.80 -15.49
N VAL A 166 11.99 -11.75 -16.27
CA VAL A 166 10.95 -12.79 -16.36
C VAL A 166 10.77 -13.19 -17.82
N PRO A 167 10.47 -14.48 -18.10
CA PRO A 167 10.11 -14.94 -19.43
C PRO A 167 8.77 -14.40 -19.88
#